data_472267dc80ad5514aa427e3be1b42dde
#
_entry.id   472267dc80ad5514aa427e3be1b42dde
#
_cell.length_a   1.000
_cell.length_b   1.000
_cell.length_c   1.000
_cell.angle_alpha   90.00
_cell.angle_beta   90.00
_cell.angle_gamma   90.00
#
_symmetry.space_group_name_H-M   'P 1'
#
loop_
_entity.id
_entity.type
_entity.pdbx_description
1 polymer ?
#
loop_
_entity_poly.entity_id
_entity_poly.type
_entity_poly.pdbx_seq_one_letter_code
_entity_poly.pdbx_strand_id
1 'polypeptide(L)'
;QANVYLDSKPAVFGGFVIRGKSKSNYYPMFFRYLLASPTARKKIIVKGAGAQHFNIGQDGLSKVCLNIPSIQEQEKIAKLFECIDTRIATQNKIIEDLKKLKSAIRKKMFSLLKDEYTESFEINQLLDYEQPTAYIVANDEYSTDTSLTPVLTANKGFILGYTDEKFGIYQKGECIIFDDFTMDAKYVSFPFKVKSSAIKILTAKPNVNLRFMFEYLSYWELKSEGHKRHYISEIASLVIELPSKERQSIIASLMTSLNSKLDIEAKTKIRYEEQKRYLLSQMFI
;
A
#
# COMPACT_ATOMS: atom_id res chain seq x y z
N GLN A 1 4.48 20.39 -11.42
CA GLN A 1 4.14 19.23 -12.25
C GLN A 1 3.82 19.71 -13.66
N ALA A 2 4.24 18.99 -14.70
CA ALA A 2 3.93 19.30 -16.10
C ALA A 2 3.02 18.20 -16.67
N ASN A 3 1.97 18.60 -17.39
CA ASN A 3 1.08 17.70 -18.11
C ASN A 3 0.80 18.26 -19.50
N VAL A 4 0.40 17.37 -20.43
CA VAL A 4 -0.01 17.74 -21.77
C VAL A 4 -1.52 17.58 -21.87
N TYR A 5 -2.20 18.61 -22.34
CA TYR A 5 -3.61 18.56 -22.67
C TYR A 5 -3.77 18.04 -24.10
N LEU A 6 -4.42 16.90 -24.27
CA LEU A 6 -4.59 16.21 -25.55
C LEU A 6 -6.04 16.17 -26.04
N ASP A 7 -7.00 16.66 -25.24
CA ASP A 7 -8.40 16.70 -25.64
C ASP A 7 -8.64 17.82 -26.70
N SER A 8 -9.54 17.58 -27.61
CA SER A 8 -10.01 18.56 -28.59
C SER A 8 -10.98 19.61 -28.02
N LYS A 9 -11.54 19.35 -26.83
CA LYS A 9 -12.49 20.28 -26.18
C LYS A 9 -11.78 21.49 -25.61
N PRO A 10 -12.36 22.69 -25.67
CA PRO A 10 -11.85 23.85 -24.98
C PRO A 10 -11.70 23.58 -23.48
N ALA A 11 -10.58 24.01 -22.85
CA ALA A 11 -10.35 23.88 -21.43
C ALA A 11 -9.99 25.23 -20.81
N VAL A 12 -10.46 25.45 -19.58
CA VAL A 12 -10.00 26.54 -18.71
C VAL A 12 -8.99 26.01 -17.71
N PHE A 13 -8.10 26.85 -17.22
CA PHE A 13 -7.09 26.49 -16.24
C PHE A 13 -6.97 27.55 -15.15
N GLY A 14 -6.59 27.12 -13.95
CA GLY A 14 -6.49 28.03 -12.79
C GLY A 14 -5.31 29.00 -12.89
N GLY A 15 -5.38 30.10 -12.14
CA GLY A 15 -4.37 31.18 -12.17
C GLY A 15 -2.95 30.79 -11.76
N PHE A 16 -2.77 29.62 -11.12
CA PHE A 16 -1.46 29.09 -10.76
C PHE A 16 -0.88 28.13 -11.82
N VAL A 17 -1.51 28.02 -12.98
CA VAL A 17 -1.06 27.16 -14.09
C VAL A 17 -0.48 28.02 -15.21
N ILE A 18 0.73 27.69 -15.64
CA ILE A 18 1.34 28.31 -16.82
C ILE A 18 1.05 27.42 -18.02
N ARG A 19 0.34 27.97 -19.01
CA ARG A 19 0.12 27.28 -20.28
C ARG A 19 1.27 27.52 -21.25
N GLY A 20 1.93 26.45 -21.66
CA GLY A 20 2.90 26.47 -22.77
C GLY A 20 2.26 25.91 -24.04
N LYS A 21 2.44 26.57 -25.17
CA LYS A 21 2.08 26.08 -26.49
C LYS A 21 3.33 25.66 -27.24
N SER A 22 3.32 24.43 -27.77
CA SER A 22 4.46 23.92 -28.54
C SER A 22 4.64 24.72 -29.85
N LYS A 23 5.88 24.99 -30.20
CA LYS A 23 6.30 25.44 -31.54
C LYS A 23 6.60 24.22 -32.39
N SER A 24 6.62 24.37 -33.72
CA SER A 24 6.69 23.27 -34.72
C SER A 24 7.83 22.25 -34.49
N ASN A 25 8.93 22.65 -33.87
CA ASN A 25 10.10 21.78 -33.66
C ASN A 25 10.15 21.09 -32.29
N TYR A 26 9.03 21.12 -31.55
CA TYR A 26 8.99 20.58 -30.19
C TYR A 26 7.82 19.64 -29.99
N TYR A 27 8.12 18.41 -29.52
CA TYR A 27 7.11 17.40 -29.25
C TYR A 27 6.55 17.57 -27.82
N PRO A 28 5.26 17.89 -27.62
CA PRO A 28 4.72 18.24 -26.30
C PRO A 28 4.90 17.16 -25.24
N MET A 29 4.72 15.88 -25.58
CA MET A 29 4.88 14.76 -24.63
C MET A 29 6.33 14.63 -24.14
N PHE A 30 7.32 14.95 -24.96
CA PHE A 30 8.72 15.01 -24.51
C PHE A 30 8.91 16.01 -23.39
N PHE A 31 8.29 17.21 -23.48
CA PHE A 31 8.39 18.23 -22.44
C PHE A 31 7.72 17.84 -21.13
N ARG A 32 6.67 17.03 -21.16
CA ARG A 32 6.09 16.44 -19.95
C ARG A 32 7.14 15.71 -19.13
N TYR A 33 7.96 14.90 -19.79
CA TYR A 33 9.01 14.11 -19.14
C TYR A 33 10.27 14.92 -18.83
N LEU A 34 10.73 15.75 -19.75
CA LEU A 34 11.86 16.64 -19.53
C LEU A 34 11.65 17.51 -18.28
N LEU A 35 10.50 18.18 -18.16
CA LEU A 35 10.19 19.05 -17.03
C LEU A 35 9.96 18.30 -15.71
N ALA A 36 9.74 16.98 -15.76
CA ALA A 36 9.68 16.11 -14.60
C ALA A 36 11.05 15.55 -14.18
N SER A 37 12.07 15.66 -15.05
CA SER A 37 13.41 15.13 -14.78
C SER A 37 14.09 15.86 -13.62
N PRO A 38 14.97 15.18 -12.84
CA PRO A 38 15.71 15.81 -11.74
C PRO A 38 16.53 17.03 -12.19
N THR A 39 17.16 16.94 -13.37
CA THR A 39 18.00 18.03 -13.93
C THR A 39 17.17 19.27 -14.25
N ALA A 40 16.05 19.13 -14.97
CA ALA A 40 15.17 20.25 -15.25
C ALA A 40 14.55 20.82 -13.98
N ARG A 41 14.13 19.97 -13.03
CA ARG A 41 13.57 20.39 -11.75
C ARG A 41 14.56 21.24 -10.94
N LYS A 42 15.84 20.83 -10.86
CA LYS A 42 16.88 21.64 -10.21
C LYS A 42 17.01 23.02 -10.85
N LYS A 43 17.09 23.11 -12.19
CA LYS A 43 17.19 24.39 -12.92
C LYS A 43 15.95 25.28 -12.72
N ILE A 44 14.76 24.69 -12.63
CA ILE A 44 13.50 25.40 -12.40
C ILE A 44 13.45 25.95 -10.96
N ILE A 45 13.78 25.13 -9.96
CA ILE A 45 13.73 25.52 -8.53
C ILE A 45 14.62 26.72 -8.24
N VAL A 46 15.82 26.78 -8.82
CA VAL A 46 16.75 27.93 -8.67
C VAL A 46 16.15 29.25 -9.19
N LYS A 47 15.20 29.20 -10.14
CA LYS A 47 14.50 30.37 -10.67
C LYS A 47 13.18 30.68 -9.93
N GLY A 48 12.78 29.84 -8.97
CA GLY A 48 11.62 30.08 -8.12
C GLY A 48 11.91 31.07 -7.01
N ALA A 49 10.91 31.82 -6.58
CA ALA A 49 10.99 32.76 -5.46
C ALA A 49 10.01 32.33 -4.35
N GLY A 50 10.37 32.58 -3.09
CA GLY A 50 9.55 32.31 -1.91
C GLY A 50 10.28 31.52 -0.83
N ALA A 51 9.95 31.80 0.44
CA ALA A 51 10.63 31.21 1.60
C ALA A 51 10.01 29.84 2.01
N GLN A 52 8.70 29.67 1.88
CA GLN A 52 7.98 28.44 2.27
C GLN A 52 7.41 27.66 1.08
N HIS A 53 6.99 28.38 0.01
CA HIS A 53 6.49 27.76 -1.22
C HIS A 53 7.20 28.41 -2.41
N PHE A 54 7.88 27.58 -3.22
CA PHE A 54 8.53 28.04 -4.43
C PHE A 54 7.51 28.24 -5.54
N ASN A 55 7.20 29.50 -5.87
CA ASN A 55 6.44 29.87 -7.04
C ASN A 55 7.37 30.31 -8.16
N ILE A 56 7.11 29.85 -9.37
CA ILE A 56 7.80 30.29 -10.56
C ILE A 56 6.81 31.00 -11.50
N GLY A 57 7.10 32.25 -11.82
CA GLY A 57 6.35 33.00 -12.83
C GLY A 57 6.83 32.69 -14.25
N GLN A 58 6.09 33.20 -15.25
CA GLN A 58 6.43 33.02 -16.66
C GLN A 58 7.83 33.55 -16.99
N ASP A 59 8.21 34.72 -16.44
CA ASP A 59 9.54 35.33 -16.63
C ASP A 59 10.66 34.44 -16.05
N GLY A 60 10.49 33.88 -14.86
CA GLY A 60 11.45 32.94 -14.27
C GLY A 60 11.58 31.66 -15.10
N LEU A 61 10.46 31.11 -15.54
CA LEU A 61 10.44 29.87 -16.35
C LEU A 61 11.09 30.10 -17.74
N SER A 62 10.87 31.27 -18.38
CA SER A 62 11.46 31.61 -19.67
C SER A 62 13.00 31.71 -19.68
N LYS A 63 13.58 31.91 -18.50
CA LYS A 63 15.04 32.00 -18.29
C LYS A 63 15.69 30.63 -17.96
N VAL A 64 14.92 29.54 -17.97
CA VAL A 64 15.46 28.20 -17.76
C VAL A 64 15.97 27.63 -19.06
N CYS A 65 17.29 27.41 -19.13
CA CYS A 65 17.94 26.78 -20.29
C CYS A 65 17.96 25.25 -20.14
N LEU A 66 17.40 24.54 -21.11
CA LEU A 66 17.37 23.09 -21.19
C LEU A 66 17.97 22.62 -22.51
N ASN A 67 18.68 21.49 -22.47
CA ASN A 67 19.18 20.84 -23.68
C ASN A 67 18.05 20.07 -24.32
N ILE A 68 17.85 20.24 -25.63
CA ILE A 68 16.74 19.63 -26.37
C ILE A 68 17.31 18.93 -27.59
N PRO A 69 17.08 17.60 -27.73
CA PRO A 69 17.55 16.84 -28.88
C PRO A 69 16.69 17.11 -30.14
N SER A 70 17.05 16.46 -31.26
CA SER A 70 16.24 16.52 -32.48
C SER A 70 14.80 16.07 -32.24
N ILE A 71 13.86 16.53 -33.09
CA ILE A 71 12.46 16.17 -32.96
C ILE A 71 12.23 14.66 -33.00
N GLN A 72 12.99 13.93 -33.80
CA GLN A 72 12.92 12.47 -33.91
C GLN A 72 13.33 11.78 -32.58
N GLU A 73 14.37 12.31 -31.93
CA GLU A 73 14.79 11.81 -30.61
C GLU A 73 13.80 12.17 -29.52
N GLN A 74 13.19 13.38 -29.57
CA GLN A 74 12.12 13.77 -28.65
C GLN A 74 10.95 12.77 -28.72
N GLU A 75 10.52 12.39 -29.93
CA GLU A 75 9.44 11.43 -30.12
C GLU A 75 9.80 10.03 -29.60
N LYS A 76 11.02 9.54 -29.86
CA LYS A 76 11.46 8.23 -29.35
C LYS A 76 11.48 8.20 -27.83
N ILE A 77 12.05 9.23 -27.20
CA ILE A 77 12.10 9.35 -25.74
C ILE A 77 10.70 9.42 -25.17
N ALA A 78 9.82 10.24 -25.71
CA ALA A 78 8.45 10.36 -25.25
C ALA A 78 7.69 9.03 -25.33
N LYS A 79 7.77 8.33 -26.48
CA LYS A 79 7.14 7.02 -26.66
C LYS A 79 7.64 5.97 -25.66
N LEU A 80 8.94 5.99 -25.31
CA LEU A 80 9.48 5.10 -24.27
C LEU A 80 8.79 5.35 -22.92
N PHE A 81 8.71 6.61 -22.48
CA PHE A 81 8.06 6.94 -21.22
C PHE A 81 6.56 6.73 -21.22
N GLU A 82 5.87 6.98 -22.34
CA GLU A 82 4.45 6.67 -22.52
C GLU A 82 4.19 5.17 -22.39
N CYS A 83 5.07 4.33 -22.94
CA CYS A 83 4.98 2.87 -22.77
C CYS A 83 5.12 2.47 -21.29
N ILE A 84 6.06 3.06 -20.55
CA ILE A 84 6.24 2.80 -19.12
C ILE A 84 5.02 3.27 -18.33
N ASP A 85 4.49 4.47 -18.62
CA ASP A 85 3.28 5.00 -17.97
C ASP A 85 2.07 4.10 -18.22
N THR A 86 1.92 3.60 -19.43
CA THR A 86 0.87 2.63 -19.78
C THR A 86 1.02 1.33 -18.99
N ARG A 87 2.24 0.81 -18.83
CA ARG A 87 2.49 -0.36 -17.99
C ARG A 87 2.12 -0.12 -16.52
N ILE A 88 2.50 1.03 -15.96
CA ILE A 88 2.15 1.41 -14.58
C ILE A 88 0.63 1.51 -14.43
N ALA A 89 -0.06 2.15 -15.37
CA ALA A 89 -1.51 2.27 -15.36
C ALA A 89 -2.21 0.90 -15.45
N THR A 90 -1.74 0.03 -16.34
CA THR A 90 -2.24 -1.35 -16.48
C THR A 90 -2.02 -2.13 -15.20
N GLN A 91 -0.83 -2.00 -14.58
CA GLN A 91 -0.50 -2.67 -13.33
C GLN A 91 -1.41 -2.22 -12.17
N ASN A 92 -1.71 -0.92 -12.09
CA ASN A 92 -2.67 -0.39 -11.11
C ASN A 92 -4.06 -1.03 -11.29
N LYS A 93 -4.53 -1.14 -12.54
CA LYS A 93 -5.82 -1.77 -12.85
C LYS A 93 -5.84 -3.25 -12.47
N ILE A 94 -4.78 -4.00 -12.78
CA ILE A 94 -4.66 -5.42 -12.38
C ILE A 94 -4.76 -5.56 -10.85
N ILE A 95 -4.05 -4.73 -10.09
CA ILE A 95 -4.08 -4.75 -8.62
C ILE A 95 -5.50 -4.43 -8.11
N GLU A 96 -6.16 -3.45 -8.68
CA GLU A 96 -7.54 -3.08 -8.30
C GLU A 96 -8.52 -4.22 -8.60
N ASP A 97 -8.46 -4.81 -9.78
CA ASP A 97 -9.33 -5.92 -10.20
C ASP A 97 -9.10 -7.17 -9.34
N LEU A 98 -7.84 -7.49 -8.99
CA LEU A 98 -7.50 -8.58 -8.08
C LEU A 98 -8.05 -8.34 -6.66
N LYS A 99 -8.03 -7.10 -6.16
CA LYS A 99 -8.64 -6.75 -4.86
C LYS A 99 -10.15 -6.96 -4.87
N LYS A 100 -10.82 -6.53 -5.93
CA LYS A 100 -12.26 -6.74 -6.12
C LYS A 100 -12.60 -8.23 -6.20
N LEU A 101 -11.84 -8.98 -7.01
CA LEU A 101 -11.99 -10.43 -7.14
C LEU A 101 -11.79 -11.15 -5.81
N LYS A 102 -10.73 -10.82 -5.06
CA LYS A 102 -10.49 -11.37 -3.72
C LYS A 102 -11.67 -11.12 -2.79
N SER A 103 -12.22 -9.89 -2.76
CA SER A 103 -13.38 -9.56 -1.93
C SER A 103 -14.62 -10.34 -2.34
N ALA A 104 -14.89 -10.48 -3.64
CA ALA A 104 -16.03 -11.25 -4.15
C ALA A 104 -15.91 -12.75 -3.81
N ILE A 105 -14.73 -13.34 -4.02
CA ILE A 105 -14.44 -14.73 -3.67
C ILE A 105 -14.64 -14.95 -2.16
N ARG A 106 -14.08 -14.07 -1.32
CA ARG A 106 -14.25 -14.12 0.14
C ARG A 106 -15.74 -14.13 0.50
N LYS A 107 -16.49 -13.15 0.02
CA LYS A 107 -17.95 -13.07 0.30
C LYS A 107 -18.69 -14.32 -0.14
N LYS A 108 -18.40 -14.83 -1.33
CA LYS A 108 -19.05 -16.07 -1.82
C LYS A 108 -18.70 -17.28 -0.98
N MET A 109 -17.42 -17.47 -0.62
CA MET A 109 -16.98 -18.61 0.17
C MET A 109 -17.61 -18.61 1.56
N PHE A 110 -17.59 -17.48 2.27
CA PHE A 110 -18.18 -17.41 3.61
C PHE A 110 -19.72 -17.44 3.59
N SER A 111 -20.38 -16.95 2.54
CA SER A 111 -21.83 -17.11 2.41
C SER A 111 -22.27 -18.56 2.21
N LEU A 112 -21.44 -19.39 1.56
CA LEU A 112 -21.72 -20.79 1.34
C LEU A 112 -21.55 -21.65 2.61
N LEU A 113 -20.80 -21.18 3.61
CA LEU A 113 -20.62 -21.91 4.88
C LEU A 113 -21.95 -22.06 5.63
N LYS A 114 -22.91 -21.16 5.43
CA LYS A 114 -24.24 -21.23 6.05
C LYS A 114 -25.06 -22.44 5.58
N ASP A 115 -24.75 -22.96 4.39
CA ASP A 115 -25.45 -24.10 3.77
C ASP A 115 -24.70 -25.42 3.97
N GLU A 116 -23.53 -25.38 4.62
CA GLU A 116 -22.71 -26.57 4.91
C GLU A 116 -22.92 -27.03 6.37
N TYR A 117 -22.59 -28.29 6.65
CA TYR A 117 -22.54 -28.74 8.05
C TYR A 117 -21.37 -28.05 8.75
N THR A 118 -21.70 -27.19 9.70
CA THR A 118 -20.77 -26.42 10.52
C THR A 118 -21.15 -26.54 11.99
N GLU A 119 -20.16 -26.37 12.84
CA GLU A 119 -20.37 -26.23 14.29
C GLU A 119 -20.22 -24.80 14.70
N SER A 120 -21.07 -24.33 15.62
CA SER A 120 -21.04 -22.93 16.09
C SER A 120 -20.14 -22.81 17.32
N PHE A 121 -19.22 -21.83 17.29
CA PHE A 121 -18.30 -21.53 18.37
C PHE A 121 -18.21 -20.03 18.62
N GLU A 122 -17.99 -19.66 19.85
CA GLU A 122 -17.50 -18.30 20.14
C GLU A 122 -16.03 -18.15 19.72
N ILE A 123 -15.63 -16.95 19.33
CA ILE A 123 -14.23 -16.68 18.90
C ILE A 123 -13.24 -17.02 20.02
N ASN A 124 -13.58 -16.77 21.29
CA ASN A 124 -12.74 -17.14 22.44
C ASN A 124 -12.54 -18.65 22.61
N GLN A 125 -13.42 -19.47 22.03
CA GLN A 125 -13.26 -20.93 21.99
C GLN A 125 -12.30 -21.38 20.90
N LEU A 126 -12.02 -20.52 19.90
CA LEU A 126 -11.22 -20.82 18.72
C LEU A 126 -9.85 -20.15 18.74
N LEU A 127 -9.75 -18.98 19.35
CA LEU A 127 -8.53 -18.20 19.43
C LEU A 127 -8.12 -17.95 20.88
N ASP A 128 -6.84 -18.09 21.13
CA ASP A 128 -6.21 -17.60 22.35
C ASP A 128 -5.81 -16.14 22.17
N TYR A 129 -5.94 -15.38 23.24
CA TYR A 129 -5.63 -13.97 23.30
C TYR A 129 -4.47 -13.71 24.23
N GLU A 130 -3.48 -12.96 23.74
CA GLU A 130 -2.32 -12.51 24.52
C GLU A 130 -2.19 -10.99 24.50
N GLN A 131 -1.95 -10.40 25.67
CA GLN A 131 -1.62 -8.97 25.79
C GLN A 131 -0.19 -8.75 25.26
N PRO A 132 0.04 -7.69 24.46
CA PRO A 132 1.34 -7.43 23.86
C PRO A 132 2.33 -6.75 24.80
N THR A 133 2.04 -6.58 26.08
CA THR A 133 2.83 -5.76 27.03
C THR A 133 4.31 -6.15 27.07
N ALA A 134 4.62 -7.44 26.99
CA ALA A 134 6.00 -7.93 26.95
C ALA A 134 6.76 -7.60 25.66
N TYR A 135 6.07 -7.19 24.61
CA TYR A 135 6.62 -6.95 23.27
C TYR A 135 6.61 -5.49 22.85
N ILE A 136 6.21 -4.59 23.76
CA ILE A 136 6.20 -3.14 23.49
C ILE A 136 7.65 -2.63 23.42
N VAL A 137 7.94 -1.79 22.40
CA VAL A 137 9.22 -1.11 22.28
C VAL A 137 9.46 -0.15 23.46
N ALA A 138 10.72 -0.02 23.85
CA ALA A 138 11.11 0.86 24.97
C ALA A 138 11.12 2.35 24.56
N ASN A 139 11.33 2.64 23.25
CA ASN A 139 11.39 4.00 22.72
C ASN A 139 10.64 4.12 21.39
N ASP A 140 10.36 5.36 20.97
CA ASP A 140 9.66 5.69 19.71
C ASP A 140 10.62 6.05 18.56
N GLU A 141 11.92 5.82 18.72
CA GLU A 141 12.92 6.04 17.66
C GLU A 141 13.07 4.78 16.81
N TYR A 142 12.64 4.86 15.55
CA TYR A 142 12.66 3.72 14.63
C TYR A 142 13.68 3.90 13.52
N SER A 143 14.45 2.84 13.25
CA SER A 143 15.36 2.75 12.12
C SER A 143 14.60 2.46 10.82
N THR A 144 15.22 2.79 9.69
CA THR A 144 14.80 2.35 8.35
C THR A 144 15.50 1.08 7.88
N ASP A 145 16.41 0.52 8.68
CA ASP A 145 17.16 -0.70 8.38
C ASP A 145 16.26 -1.93 8.51
N THR A 146 15.91 -2.52 7.38
CA THR A 146 15.03 -3.69 7.27
C THR A 146 15.67 -4.99 7.78
N SER A 147 16.95 -5.01 8.13
CA SER A 147 17.61 -6.16 8.75
C SER A 147 17.33 -6.30 10.25
N LEU A 148 16.79 -5.24 10.87
CA LEU A 148 16.43 -5.20 12.27
C LEU A 148 15.01 -5.73 12.53
N THR A 149 14.63 -5.82 13.81
CA THR A 149 13.28 -6.29 14.21
C THR A 149 12.20 -5.25 13.85
N PRO A 150 11.17 -5.61 13.07
CA PRO A 150 10.09 -4.68 12.74
C PRO A 150 9.23 -4.34 13.95
N VAL A 151 8.80 -3.07 14.02
CA VAL A 151 7.87 -2.54 15.00
C VAL A 151 6.51 -2.36 14.35
N LEU A 152 5.50 -3.05 14.86
CA LEU A 152 4.20 -3.16 14.23
C LEU A 152 3.12 -2.32 14.92
N THR A 153 2.16 -1.92 14.11
CA THR A 153 0.83 -1.49 14.54
C THR A 153 -0.22 -2.14 13.63
N ALA A 154 -1.43 -2.34 14.12
CA ALA A 154 -2.47 -2.99 13.31
C ALA A 154 -3.15 -2.04 12.29
N ASN A 155 -2.95 -0.71 12.40
CA ASN A 155 -3.54 0.27 11.51
C ASN A 155 -2.78 0.43 10.17
N LYS A 156 -3.10 1.47 9.39
CA LYS A 156 -2.58 1.69 8.01
C LYS A 156 -1.06 1.65 7.87
N GLY A 157 -0.33 2.09 8.88
CA GLY A 157 1.14 2.09 8.88
C GLY A 157 1.71 0.80 9.47
N PHE A 158 1.26 -0.37 9.06
CA PHE A 158 1.52 -1.70 9.62
C PHE A 158 2.95 -1.90 10.19
N ILE A 159 3.99 -1.57 9.44
CA ILE A 159 5.38 -1.51 9.91
C ILE A 159 5.73 -0.03 10.07
N LEU A 160 5.96 0.41 11.30
CA LEU A 160 6.33 1.80 11.62
C LEU A 160 7.81 2.07 11.36
N GLY A 161 8.63 1.05 11.47
CA GLY A 161 10.07 1.04 11.31
C GLY A 161 10.66 -0.17 11.98
N TYR A 162 11.93 -0.11 12.34
CA TYR A 162 12.69 -1.23 12.85
C TYR A 162 13.46 -0.82 14.11
N THR A 163 13.69 -1.79 15.02
CA THR A 163 14.44 -1.58 16.26
C THR A 163 15.55 -2.62 16.41
N ASP A 164 16.66 -2.23 17.02
CA ASP A 164 17.78 -3.08 17.38
C ASP A 164 17.63 -3.73 18.76
N GLU A 165 16.52 -3.47 19.47
CA GLU A 165 16.22 -4.09 20.75
C GLU A 165 16.23 -5.62 20.64
N LYS A 166 16.98 -6.29 21.54
CA LYS A 166 17.16 -7.75 21.53
C LYS A 166 16.22 -8.49 22.48
N PHE A 167 15.47 -7.80 23.31
CA PHE A 167 14.53 -8.35 24.28
C PHE A 167 13.09 -8.03 23.92
N GLY A 168 12.15 -8.79 24.48
CA GLY A 168 10.71 -8.58 24.23
C GLY A 168 10.33 -8.64 22.76
N ILE A 169 10.91 -9.57 22.00
CA ILE A 169 10.55 -9.86 20.62
C ILE A 169 9.54 -11.01 20.62
N TYR A 170 8.40 -10.83 19.95
CA TYR A 170 7.47 -11.92 19.73
C TYR A 170 8.04 -12.90 18.70
N GLN A 171 8.23 -14.17 19.10
CA GLN A 171 8.82 -15.23 18.27
C GLN A 171 8.07 -16.56 18.39
N LYS A 172 6.79 -16.51 18.85
CA LYS A 172 5.98 -17.70 19.12
C LYS A 172 5.33 -18.31 17.86
N GLY A 173 5.70 -17.80 16.67
CA GLY A 173 5.15 -18.27 15.40
C GLY A 173 4.07 -17.34 14.84
N GLU A 174 3.19 -17.91 14.04
CA GLU A 174 2.13 -17.16 13.35
C GLU A 174 1.06 -16.65 14.32
N CYS A 175 0.63 -15.41 14.10
CA CYS A 175 -0.44 -14.80 14.87
C CYS A 175 -1.25 -13.80 14.04
N ILE A 176 -2.41 -13.41 14.55
CA ILE A 176 -3.15 -12.25 14.08
C ILE A 176 -2.92 -11.12 15.09
N ILE A 177 -2.44 -9.97 14.63
CA ILE A 177 -2.51 -8.75 15.43
C ILE A 177 -3.82 -8.03 15.11
N PHE A 178 -4.56 -7.72 16.16
CA PHE A 178 -5.87 -7.08 16.09
C PHE A 178 -5.84 -5.75 16.82
N ASP A 179 -6.27 -4.68 16.15
CA ASP A 179 -6.37 -3.36 16.76
C ASP A 179 -7.71 -3.23 17.49
N ASP A 180 -7.62 -3.00 18.78
CA ASP A 180 -8.77 -2.96 19.70
C ASP A 180 -9.68 -1.73 19.50
N PHE A 181 -9.21 -0.72 18.74
CA PHE A 181 -9.95 0.51 18.46
C PHE A 181 -10.49 0.59 17.04
N THR A 182 -9.67 0.21 16.07
CA THR A 182 -10.05 0.28 14.64
C THR A 182 -10.68 -1.01 14.13
N MET A 183 -10.56 -2.10 14.90
CA MET A 183 -10.92 -3.47 14.52
C MET A 183 -10.17 -4.00 13.28
N ASP A 184 -9.07 -3.34 12.90
CA ASP A 184 -8.19 -3.82 11.85
C ASP A 184 -7.43 -5.06 12.32
N ALA A 185 -7.34 -6.06 11.44
CA ALA A 185 -6.58 -7.27 11.67
C ALA A 185 -5.46 -7.42 10.66
N LYS A 186 -4.30 -7.91 11.11
CA LYS A 186 -3.15 -8.25 10.26
C LYS A 186 -2.62 -9.63 10.62
N TYR A 187 -2.36 -10.44 9.61
CA TYR A 187 -1.69 -11.71 9.80
C TYR A 187 -0.18 -11.53 9.80
N VAL A 188 0.51 -12.12 10.78
CA VAL A 188 1.95 -12.00 10.98
C VAL A 188 2.57 -13.39 11.09
N SER A 189 3.67 -13.62 10.35
CA SER A 189 4.42 -14.88 10.34
C SER A 189 5.93 -14.69 10.55
N PHE A 190 6.32 -13.54 11.08
CA PHE A 190 7.72 -13.17 11.32
C PHE A 190 7.89 -12.58 12.74
N PRO A 191 9.11 -12.60 13.32
CA PRO A 191 9.37 -11.96 14.61
C PRO A 191 9.12 -10.45 14.58
N PHE A 192 8.56 -9.90 15.67
CA PHE A 192 8.23 -8.47 15.72
C PHE A 192 8.21 -7.92 17.16
N LYS A 193 8.22 -6.61 17.26
CA LYS A 193 7.80 -5.84 18.45
C LYS A 193 6.59 -4.97 18.09
N VAL A 194 5.93 -4.42 19.08
CA VAL A 194 4.72 -3.59 18.87
C VAL A 194 4.89 -2.20 19.48
N LYS A 195 4.18 -1.21 18.92
CA LYS A 195 4.21 0.15 19.42
C LYS A 195 3.47 0.31 20.74
N SER A 196 2.32 -0.34 20.92
CA SER A 196 1.44 -0.05 22.07
C SER A 196 0.55 -1.24 22.45
N SER A 197 -0.08 -1.13 23.63
CA SER A 197 -1.05 -2.09 24.17
C SER A 197 -2.43 -2.08 23.48
N ALA A 198 -2.64 -1.21 22.50
CA ALA A 198 -3.86 -1.19 21.68
C ALA A 198 -4.02 -2.44 20.82
N ILE A 199 -2.90 -3.11 20.51
CA ILE A 199 -2.86 -4.36 19.78
C ILE A 199 -3.21 -5.54 20.69
N LYS A 200 -3.93 -6.52 20.14
CA LYS A 200 -4.14 -7.84 20.70
C LYS A 200 -3.45 -8.87 19.82
N ILE A 201 -2.79 -9.85 20.43
CA ILE A 201 -2.15 -10.96 19.71
C ILE A 201 -3.08 -12.16 19.84
N LEU A 202 -3.54 -12.68 18.70
CA LEU A 202 -4.47 -13.83 18.64
C LEU A 202 -3.74 -15.01 17.99
N THR A 203 -3.81 -16.16 18.63
CA THR A 203 -3.27 -17.42 18.12
C THR A 203 -4.37 -18.47 18.04
N ALA A 204 -4.26 -19.42 17.12
CA ALA A 204 -5.28 -20.45 16.93
C ALA A 204 -5.14 -21.54 18.00
N LYS A 205 -6.28 -21.99 18.52
CA LYS A 205 -6.38 -23.22 19.31
C LYS A 205 -6.22 -24.47 18.42
N PRO A 206 -5.99 -25.66 19.03
CA PRO A 206 -5.90 -26.90 18.26
C PRO A 206 -7.10 -27.11 17.32
N ASN A 207 -6.83 -27.61 16.12
CA ASN A 207 -7.82 -27.86 15.06
C ASN A 207 -8.43 -26.61 14.37
N VAL A 208 -7.95 -25.43 14.69
CA VAL A 208 -8.36 -24.17 14.05
C VAL A 208 -7.27 -23.68 13.11
N ASN A 209 -7.62 -23.34 11.89
CA ASN A 209 -6.69 -22.74 10.94
C ASN A 209 -6.64 -21.21 11.15
N LEU A 210 -5.50 -20.70 11.62
CA LEU A 210 -5.34 -19.29 11.94
C LEU A 210 -5.55 -18.38 10.71
N ARG A 211 -5.11 -18.81 9.53
CA ARG A 211 -5.31 -18.05 8.29
C ARG A 211 -6.78 -17.98 7.89
N PHE A 212 -7.53 -19.06 8.08
CA PHE A 212 -8.98 -19.06 7.90
C PHE A 212 -9.64 -18.04 8.85
N MET A 213 -9.26 -18.05 10.13
CA MET A 213 -9.79 -17.10 11.11
C MET A 213 -9.49 -15.65 10.75
N PHE A 214 -8.27 -15.38 10.27
CA PHE A 214 -7.90 -14.05 9.76
C PHE A 214 -8.81 -13.60 8.60
N GLU A 215 -9.06 -14.48 7.64
CA GLU A 215 -9.93 -14.15 6.51
C GLU A 215 -11.40 -14.02 6.94
N TYR A 216 -11.83 -14.77 7.95
CA TYR A 216 -13.18 -14.67 8.53
C TYR A 216 -13.38 -13.32 9.24
N LEU A 217 -12.47 -12.90 10.11
CA LEU A 217 -12.48 -11.58 10.76
C LEU A 217 -12.50 -10.46 9.72
N SER A 218 -11.72 -10.61 8.64
CA SER A 218 -11.69 -9.65 7.53
C SER A 218 -12.98 -9.64 6.70
N TYR A 219 -13.75 -10.74 6.68
CA TYR A 219 -15.03 -10.83 5.98
C TYR A 219 -16.14 -10.03 6.68
N TRP A 220 -16.14 -10.01 7.98
CA TRP A 220 -17.18 -9.33 8.75
C TRP A 220 -17.12 -7.79 8.62
N GLU A 221 -16.03 -7.22 8.12
CA GLU A 221 -15.88 -5.76 7.97
C GLU A 221 -16.31 -5.03 9.27
N LEU A 222 -15.80 -5.53 10.40
CA LEU A 222 -16.13 -5.00 11.73
C LEU A 222 -15.92 -3.49 11.76
N LYS A 223 -16.92 -2.76 12.25
CA LYS A 223 -16.85 -1.30 12.36
C LYS A 223 -16.76 -0.92 13.82
N SER A 224 -15.82 -0.03 14.12
CA SER A 224 -15.71 0.57 15.44
C SER A 224 -16.83 1.57 15.68
N GLU A 225 -17.56 1.42 16.75
CA GLU A 225 -18.50 2.43 17.27
C GLU A 225 -17.85 3.15 18.47
N GLY A 226 -17.18 4.27 18.21
CA GLY A 226 -16.54 5.11 19.23
C GLY A 226 -15.13 4.66 19.63
N HIS A 227 -14.55 5.30 20.66
CA HIS A 227 -13.21 5.03 21.19
C HIS A 227 -13.22 3.96 22.31
N LYS A 228 -13.91 2.84 22.10
CA LYS A 228 -13.95 1.73 23.07
C LYS A 228 -12.99 0.63 22.68
N ARG A 229 -12.57 -0.19 23.64
CA ARG A 229 -11.85 -1.44 23.40
C ARG A 229 -12.90 -2.53 23.14
N HIS A 230 -12.84 -3.15 21.94
CA HIS A 230 -13.93 -3.99 21.45
C HIS A 230 -13.65 -5.49 21.57
N TYR A 231 -12.38 -5.92 21.62
CA TYR A 231 -12.07 -7.35 21.52
C TYR A 231 -12.73 -8.18 22.63
N ILE A 232 -12.47 -7.84 23.90
CA ILE A 232 -12.96 -8.61 25.04
C ILE A 232 -14.49 -8.47 25.22
N SER A 233 -15.01 -7.25 25.00
CA SER A 233 -16.44 -6.96 25.26
C SER A 233 -17.37 -7.41 24.14
N GLU A 234 -16.91 -7.52 22.91
CA GLU A 234 -17.77 -7.71 21.75
C GLU A 234 -17.29 -8.81 20.82
N ILE A 235 -15.99 -8.84 20.49
CA ILE A 235 -15.47 -9.75 19.47
C ILE A 235 -15.29 -11.19 20.00
N ALA A 236 -14.78 -11.32 21.21
CA ALA A 236 -14.48 -12.64 21.81
C ALA A 236 -15.70 -13.54 21.97
N SER A 237 -16.88 -12.96 22.19
CA SER A 237 -18.15 -13.64 22.36
C SER A 237 -18.97 -13.80 21.06
N LEU A 238 -18.47 -13.26 19.92
CA LEU A 238 -19.16 -13.45 18.65
C LEU A 238 -19.16 -14.94 18.26
N VAL A 239 -20.33 -15.42 17.89
CA VAL A 239 -20.51 -16.79 17.43
C VAL A 239 -20.24 -16.88 15.94
N ILE A 240 -19.40 -17.82 15.57
CA ILE A 240 -19.06 -18.12 14.18
C ILE A 240 -19.35 -19.58 13.85
N GLU A 241 -19.61 -19.85 12.60
CA GLU A 241 -19.75 -21.20 12.07
C GLU A 241 -18.37 -21.68 11.56
N LEU A 242 -17.88 -22.76 12.17
CA LEU A 242 -16.58 -23.36 11.84
C LEU A 242 -16.80 -24.58 10.95
N PRO A 243 -16.32 -24.58 9.70
CA PRO A 243 -16.38 -25.73 8.83
C PRO A 243 -15.30 -26.76 9.19
N SER A 244 -15.33 -27.93 8.53
CA SER A 244 -14.31 -28.97 8.70
C SER A 244 -12.90 -28.41 8.50
N LYS A 245 -11.90 -29.04 9.11
CA LYS A 245 -10.49 -28.67 9.01
C LYS A 245 -10.00 -28.63 7.56
N GLU A 246 -10.46 -29.55 6.73
CA GLU A 246 -10.16 -29.61 5.30
C GLU A 246 -10.70 -28.38 4.59
N ARG A 247 -11.93 -27.98 4.89
CA ARG A 247 -12.58 -26.82 4.30
C ARG A 247 -11.88 -25.51 4.71
N GLN A 248 -11.54 -25.39 6.01
CA GLN A 248 -10.72 -24.26 6.50
C GLN A 248 -9.41 -24.15 5.72
N SER A 249 -8.72 -25.28 5.50
CA SER A 249 -7.43 -25.32 4.79
C SER A 249 -7.56 -24.94 3.32
N ILE A 250 -8.62 -25.36 2.64
CA ILE A 250 -8.89 -24.98 1.25
C ILE A 250 -9.12 -23.47 1.14
N ILE A 251 -9.95 -22.89 2.01
CA ILE A 251 -10.22 -21.45 2.03
C ILE A 251 -8.94 -20.67 2.32
N ALA A 252 -8.21 -21.06 3.37
CA ALA A 252 -6.95 -20.43 3.76
C ALA A 252 -5.91 -20.45 2.62
N SER A 253 -5.75 -21.59 1.94
CA SER A 253 -4.82 -21.76 0.82
C SER A 253 -5.18 -20.88 -0.37
N LEU A 254 -6.45 -20.85 -0.77
CA LEU A 254 -6.92 -20.00 -1.86
C LEU A 254 -6.69 -18.53 -1.57
N MET A 255 -7.05 -18.07 -0.37
CA MET A 255 -6.88 -16.68 0.02
C MET A 255 -5.39 -16.29 0.13
N THR A 256 -4.54 -17.21 0.60
CA THR A 256 -3.08 -17.03 0.61
C THR A 256 -2.52 -16.86 -0.80
N SER A 257 -2.96 -17.69 -1.75
CA SER A 257 -2.55 -17.60 -3.15
C SER A 257 -2.95 -16.25 -3.78
N LEU A 258 -4.15 -15.76 -3.49
CA LEU A 258 -4.60 -14.44 -3.95
C LEU A 258 -3.80 -13.30 -3.33
N ASN A 259 -3.44 -13.39 -2.03
CA ASN A 259 -2.57 -12.41 -1.38
C ASN A 259 -1.17 -12.40 -2.00
N SER A 260 -0.57 -13.58 -2.21
CA SER A 260 0.74 -13.70 -2.86
C SER A 260 0.73 -13.10 -4.28
N LYS A 261 -0.33 -13.31 -5.03
CA LYS A 261 -0.49 -12.69 -6.36
C LYS A 261 -0.55 -11.17 -6.26
N LEU A 262 -1.33 -10.62 -5.32
CA LEU A 262 -1.41 -9.17 -5.08
C LEU A 262 -0.04 -8.58 -4.72
N ASP A 263 0.74 -9.24 -3.89
CA ASP A 263 2.08 -8.80 -3.49
C ASP A 263 3.06 -8.80 -4.67
N ILE A 264 3.00 -9.81 -5.54
CA ILE A 264 3.81 -9.87 -6.75
C ILE A 264 3.47 -8.69 -7.68
N GLU A 265 2.19 -8.42 -7.90
CA GLU A 265 1.75 -7.32 -8.77
C GLU A 265 2.11 -5.94 -8.18
N ALA A 266 2.02 -5.78 -6.85
CA ALA A 266 2.45 -4.55 -6.17
C ALA A 266 3.98 -4.32 -6.31
N LYS A 267 4.80 -5.36 -6.13
CA LYS A 267 6.25 -5.31 -6.35
C LYS A 267 6.60 -5.00 -7.80
N THR A 268 5.86 -5.57 -8.75
CA THR A 268 6.04 -5.30 -10.18
C THR A 268 5.77 -3.83 -10.51
N LYS A 269 4.71 -3.25 -9.95
CA LYS A 269 4.43 -1.82 -10.08
C LYS A 269 5.59 -0.95 -9.56
N ILE A 270 6.09 -1.25 -8.36
CA ILE A 270 7.22 -0.50 -7.76
C ILE A 270 8.44 -0.55 -8.69
N ARG A 271 8.76 -1.70 -9.28
CA ARG A 271 9.88 -1.84 -10.23
C ARG A 271 9.70 -0.95 -11.48
N TYR A 272 8.49 -0.85 -12.04
CA TYR A 272 8.24 0.05 -13.17
C TYR A 272 8.40 1.53 -12.77
N GLU A 273 7.95 1.91 -11.57
CA GLU A 273 8.11 3.28 -11.05
C GLU A 273 9.59 3.62 -10.80
N GLU A 274 10.38 2.67 -10.28
CA GLU A 274 11.82 2.80 -10.10
C GLU A 274 12.56 2.90 -11.44
N GLN A 275 12.21 2.04 -12.39
CA GLN A 275 12.74 2.10 -13.76
C GLN A 275 12.46 3.47 -14.39
N LYS A 276 11.24 3.98 -14.26
CA LYS A 276 10.89 5.31 -14.76
C LYS A 276 11.74 6.40 -14.13
N ARG A 277 11.89 6.38 -12.80
CA ARG A 277 12.73 7.36 -12.08
C ARG A 277 14.20 7.31 -12.53
N TYR A 278 14.73 6.11 -12.65
CA TYR A 278 16.10 5.90 -13.12
C TYR A 278 16.29 6.48 -14.53
N LEU A 279 15.44 6.13 -15.48
CA LEU A 279 15.52 6.63 -16.86
C LEU A 279 15.37 8.16 -16.93
N LEU A 280 14.45 8.75 -16.13
CA LEU A 280 14.32 10.21 -16.03
C LEU A 280 15.62 10.88 -15.54
N SER A 281 16.38 10.21 -14.68
CA SER A 281 17.66 10.74 -14.19
C SER A 281 18.80 10.59 -15.20
N GLN A 282 18.76 9.58 -16.07
CA GLN A 282 19.83 9.27 -17.01
C GLN A 282 19.66 9.91 -18.41
N MET A 283 18.42 10.05 -18.86
CA MET A 283 18.15 10.50 -20.24
C MET A 283 18.04 12.02 -20.39
N PHE A 284 17.92 12.74 -19.29
CA PHE A 284 17.80 14.21 -19.29
C PHE A 284 18.95 14.83 -18.49
N ILE A 285 20.15 14.73 -19.01
CA ILE A 285 21.40 15.24 -18.43
C ILE A 285 21.61 16.73 -18.75
#